data_2e0225831723a66f5f6ab1148cf10566
#
_entry.id   2e0225831723a66f5f6ab1148cf10566
#
_cell.length_a   1.000
_cell.length_b   1.000
_cell.length_c   1.000
_cell.angle_alpha   90.00
_cell.angle_beta   90.00
_cell.angle_gamma   90.00
#
_symmetry.space_group_name_H-M   'P 1'
#
loop_
_entity.id
_entity.type
_entity.pdbx_description
1 polymer ?
#
loop_
_entity_poly.entity_id
_entity_poly.type
_entity_poly.pdbx_seq_one_letter_code
_entity_poly.pdbx_strand_id
1 'polypeptide(L)'
;MTDTEKAKKTRQIFIVSDGTAITGETLARSILTQFPDLHYHQTRIPFVNSVEKAVDTARRINAVEREEGLRPIIFTTFVEPDIMRTFNELVSGHIIDLFRKFVGPLETELGMKSEHSIGQTHRIRDDEKYQRRIAAIDYTLQHDDGQTNRGLDEADVILVGVSRSGKTPTSLFLAMQFGIKVANYPLIPEDFDRGTLPEALLPLRSKLFGLSIAPERLSEIRNERRPGSRYASLPNCQQEIHDAEDLMHREGIRWLNSTTKSIEEISATIMSELGLDKRKA
;
A
#
# COMPACT_ATOMS: atom_id res chain seq x y z
N MET A 1 9.25 45.86 10.10
CA MET A 1 9.87 44.73 9.33
C MET A 1 9.21 43.47 9.85
N THR A 2 8.35 42.96 9.05
CA THR A 2 7.39 41.89 9.38
C THR A 2 8.09 40.53 9.41
N ASP A 3 7.77 39.74 10.41
CA ASP A 3 8.24 38.39 10.81
C ASP A 3 7.87 37.27 9.80
N THR A 4 7.85 37.52 8.50
CA THR A 4 7.19 36.68 7.50
C THR A 4 8.11 35.93 6.53
N GLU A 5 9.41 35.82 6.81
CA GLU A 5 10.31 35.01 5.97
C GLU A 5 11.35 34.21 6.78
N LYS A 6 10.89 33.43 7.74
CA LYS A 6 11.64 32.20 8.05
C LYS A 6 11.33 31.22 6.94
N ALA A 7 12.19 31.20 5.89
CA ALA A 7 12.19 30.10 4.93
C ALA A 7 12.08 28.78 5.73
N LYS A 8 10.98 28.05 5.55
CA LYS A 8 10.76 26.76 6.25
C LYS A 8 11.92 25.86 5.87
N LYS A 9 12.94 25.75 6.74
CA LYS A 9 14.11 24.92 6.46
C LYS A 9 13.64 23.46 6.36
N THR A 10 13.93 22.83 5.24
CA THR A 10 13.63 21.42 4.99
C THR A 10 14.38 20.55 6.00
N ARG A 11 13.70 19.63 6.68
CA ARG A 11 14.32 18.72 7.66
C ARG A 11 14.88 17.49 6.97
N GLN A 12 16.06 17.06 7.39
CA GLN A 12 16.61 15.78 6.96
C GLN A 12 16.11 14.67 7.87
N ILE A 13 15.54 13.64 7.26
CA ILE A 13 15.01 12.45 7.95
C ILE A 13 15.72 11.23 7.41
N PHE A 14 16.35 10.48 8.29
CA PHE A 14 17.02 9.23 7.93
C PHE A 14 16.26 8.04 8.50
N ILE A 15 16.18 6.98 7.71
CA ILE A 15 15.61 5.69 8.13
C ILE A 15 16.71 4.67 7.98
N VAL A 16 17.22 4.19 9.11
CA VAL A 16 18.42 3.34 9.19
C VAL A 16 18.07 1.98 9.78
N SER A 17 18.53 0.90 9.15
CA SER A 17 18.24 -0.47 9.58
C SER A 17 19.38 -1.42 9.22
N ASP A 18 19.57 -2.45 10.02
CA ASP A 18 20.39 -3.62 9.70
C ASP A 18 19.72 -4.56 8.67
N GLY A 19 18.41 -4.43 8.47
CA GLY A 19 17.62 -5.10 7.42
C GLY A 19 17.27 -4.19 6.24
N THR A 20 16.10 -4.41 5.65
CA THR A 20 15.60 -3.69 4.44
C THR A 20 15.17 -2.24 4.71
N ALA A 21 15.00 -1.85 5.96
CA ALA A 21 14.43 -0.57 6.41
C ALA A 21 12.95 -0.32 6.01
N ILE A 22 12.25 -1.28 5.39
CA ILE A 22 10.85 -1.12 4.94
C ILE A 22 9.93 -0.84 6.13
N THR A 23 10.04 -1.61 7.21
CA THR A 23 9.21 -1.41 8.42
C THR A 23 9.42 -0.03 9.02
N GLY A 24 10.67 0.41 9.12
CA GLY A 24 11.02 1.74 9.61
C GLY A 24 10.47 2.84 8.73
N GLU A 25 10.55 2.69 7.41
CA GLU A 25 10.01 3.64 6.43
C GLU A 25 8.49 3.76 6.52
N THR A 26 7.78 2.64 6.58
CA THR A 26 6.32 2.62 6.67
C THR A 26 5.84 3.31 7.94
N LEU A 27 6.46 2.99 9.08
CA LEU A 27 6.09 3.56 10.36
C LEU A 27 6.46 5.06 10.45
N ALA A 28 7.65 5.43 9.99
CA ALA A 28 8.08 6.83 9.92
C ALA A 28 7.12 7.66 9.05
N ARG A 29 6.73 7.17 7.88
CA ARG A 29 5.76 7.82 7.00
C ARG A 29 4.43 8.04 7.73
N SER A 30 3.88 7.00 8.37
CA SER A 30 2.61 7.10 9.10
C SER A 30 2.67 8.14 10.24
N ILE A 31 3.81 8.26 10.92
CA ILE A 31 4.02 9.26 11.97
C ILE A 31 4.14 10.67 11.36
N LEU A 32 4.91 10.82 10.29
CA LEU A 32 5.19 12.11 9.66
C LEU A 32 3.97 12.74 9.01
N THR A 33 3.00 11.95 8.54
CA THR A 33 1.71 12.47 8.02
C THR A 33 0.89 13.23 9.06
N GLN A 34 1.17 13.05 10.36
CA GLN A 34 0.54 13.83 11.43
C GLN A 34 1.07 15.28 11.51
N PHE A 35 2.07 15.64 10.71
CA PHE A 35 2.70 16.96 10.67
C PHE A 35 2.59 17.56 9.26
N PRO A 36 1.40 18.03 8.83
CA PRO A 36 1.13 18.44 7.44
C PRO A 36 2.00 19.61 6.96
N ASP A 37 2.47 20.45 7.89
CA ASP A 37 3.34 21.60 7.58
C ASP A 37 4.83 21.27 7.58
N LEU A 38 5.20 20.03 7.83
CA LEU A 38 6.60 19.61 7.87
C LEU A 38 7.14 19.43 6.45
N HIS A 39 8.10 20.26 6.04
CA HIS A 39 8.88 20.04 4.83
C HIS A 39 10.11 19.23 5.17
N TYR A 40 10.27 18.07 4.53
CA TYR A 40 11.42 17.18 4.80
C TYR A 40 11.92 16.47 3.55
N HIS A 41 13.19 16.10 3.61
CA HIS A 41 13.81 15.15 2.68
C HIS A 41 14.08 13.85 3.43
N GLN A 42 13.62 12.72 2.90
CA GLN A 42 13.77 11.41 3.50
C GLN A 42 14.83 10.59 2.78
N THR A 43 15.77 10.03 3.52
CA THR A 43 16.79 9.12 3.02
C THR A 43 16.70 7.78 3.73
N ARG A 44 16.55 6.69 2.98
CA ARG A 44 16.57 5.32 3.49
C ARG A 44 17.97 4.74 3.37
N ILE A 45 18.50 4.18 4.47
CA ILE A 45 19.82 3.53 4.56
C ILE A 45 19.62 2.09 5.08
N PRO A 46 19.37 1.13 4.20
CA PRO A 46 19.21 -0.28 4.55
C PRO A 46 20.55 -0.99 4.69
N PHE A 47 20.51 -2.20 5.25
CA PHE A 47 21.62 -3.14 5.33
C PHE A 47 22.86 -2.60 6.06
N VAL A 48 22.66 -1.80 7.09
CA VAL A 48 23.72 -1.38 8.03
C VAL A 48 23.95 -2.54 9.02
N ASN A 49 24.48 -3.64 8.51
CA ASN A 49 24.58 -4.94 9.17
C ASN A 49 26.00 -5.27 9.65
N SER A 50 26.85 -4.27 9.83
CA SER A 50 28.15 -4.39 10.50
C SER A 50 28.49 -3.10 11.26
N VAL A 51 29.41 -3.21 12.23
CA VAL A 51 29.90 -2.08 13.02
C VAL A 51 30.56 -1.02 12.11
N GLU A 52 31.33 -1.44 11.12
CA GLU A 52 31.98 -0.54 10.17
C GLU A 52 30.94 0.29 9.39
N LYS A 53 29.87 -0.35 8.90
CA LYS A 53 28.80 0.34 8.22
C LYS A 53 28.04 1.31 9.13
N ALA A 54 27.86 0.95 10.41
CA ALA A 54 27.26 1.85 11.39
C ALA A 54 28.11 3.10 11.61
N VAL A 55 29.43 2.96 11.73
CA VAL A 55 30.39 4.07 11.84
C VAL A 55 30.31 4.98 10.60
N ASP A 56 30.37 4.40 9.40
CA ASP A 56 30.33 5.17 8.16
C ASP A 56 29.00 5.88 7.96
N THR A 57 27.89 5.21 8.31
CA THR A 57 26.54 5.82 8.24
C THR A 57 26.41 6.98 9.22
N ALA A 58 26.88 6.83 10.45
CA ALA A 58 26.87 7.90 11.44
C ALA A 58 27.69 9.11 10.96
N ARG A 59 28.89 8.88 10.40
CA ARG A 59 29.74 9.96 9.82
C ARG A 59 29.02 10.72 8.71
N ARG A 60 28.33 10.02 7.79
CA ARG A 60 27.57 10.63 6.70
C ARG A 60 26.44 11.50 7.23
N ILE A 61 25.66 11.02 8.21
CA ILE A 61 24.57 11.77 8.82
C ILE A 61 25.10 13.01 9.54
N ASN A 62 26.20 12.87 10.28
CA ASN A 62 26.84 13.98 10.99
C ASN A 62 27.41 15.05 10.03
N ALA A 63 27.84 14.66 8.82
CA ALA A 63 28.26 15.59 7.80
C ALA A 63 27.10 16.47 7.31
N VAL A 64 25.95 15.86 7.05
CA VAL A 64 24.72 16.57 6.65
C VAL A 64 24.28 17.58 7.71
N GLU A 65 24.31 17.21 8.99
CA GLU A 65 23.99 18.13 10.09
C GLU A 65 24.92 19.36 10.10
N ARG A 66 26.22 19.13 9.88
CA ARG A 66 27.21 20.24 9.84
C ARG A 66 27.00 21.17 8.65
N GLU A 67 26.63 20.63 7.49
CA GLU A 67 26.41 21.40 6.28
C GLU A 67 25.10 22.22 6.32
N GLU A 68 24.02 21.62 6.84
CA GLU A 68 22.70 22.25 6.85
C GLU A 68 22.40 23.02 8.14
N GLY A 69 23.15 22.80 9.20
CA GLY A 69 22.99 23.46 10.50
C GLY A 69 21.66 23.11 11.20
N LEU A 70 21.05 21.98 10.84
CA LEU A 70 19.82 21.47 11.42
C LEU A 70 20.02 20.03 11.90
N ARG A 71 19.67 19.77 13.15
CA ARG A 71 19.72 18.45 13.75
C ARG A 71 18.81 17.48 12.98
N PRO A 72 19.32 16.39 12.36
CA PRO A 72 18.51 15.43 11.63
C PRO A 72 17.60 14.61 12.56
N ILE A 73 16.50 14.08 12.01
CA ILE A 73 15.64 13.09 12.68
C ILE A 73 16.00 11.73 12.10
N ILE A 74 16.22 10.75 12.98
CA ILE A 74 16.71 9.43 12.59
C ILE A 74 15.77 8.38 13.16
N PHE A 75 15.06 7.68 12.30
CA PHE A 75 14.29 6.50 12.68
C PHE A 75 15.18 5.27 12.51
N THR A 76 15.31 4.47 13.57
CA THR A 76 16.11 3.24 13.53
C THR A 76 15.26 2.00 13.78
N THR A 77 15.62 0.92 13.10
CA THR A 77 15.06 -0.43 13.31
C THR A 77 16.20 -1.44 13.38
N PHE A 78 17.20 -1.15 14.21
CA PHE A 78 18.28 -2.08 14.50
C PHE A 78 17.80 -3.21 15.41
N VAL A 79 18.20 -4.42 15.07
CA VAL A 79 17.96 -5.63 15.86
C VAL A 79 19.25 -6.05 16.57
N GLU A 80 20.40 -5.90 15.90
CA GLU A 80 21.70 -6.29 16.43
C GLU A 80 22.21 -5.26 17.46
N PRO A 81 22.41 -5.66 18.75
CA PRO A 81 22.74 -4.72 19.84
C PRO A 81 24.05 -3.97 19.66
N ASP A 82 25.08 -4.61 19.11
CA ASP A 82 26.40 -4.00 18.96
C ASP A 82 26.39 -2.93 17.86
N ILE A 83 25.68 -3.17 16.77
CA ILE A 83 25.48 -2.20 15.68
C ILE A 83 24.70 -1.00 16.18
N MET A 84 23.60 -1.25 16.89
CA MET A 84 22.74 -0.21 17.48
C MET A 84 23.53 0.67 18.46
N ARG A 85 24.29 0.05 19.38
CA ARG A 85 25.11 0.77 20.37
C ARG A 85 26.12 1.67 19.67
N THR A 86 26.93 1.11 18.76
CA THR A 86 27.95 1.86 18.01
C THR A 86 27.33 3.02 17.24
N PHE A 87 26.23 2.80 16.55
CA PHE A 87 25.55 3.85 15.81
C PHE A 87 25.07 4.98 16.72
N ASN A 88 24.39 4.64 17.83
CA ASN A 88 23.82 5.62 18.76
C ASN A 88 24.89 6.45 19.49
N GLU A 89 26.07 5.87 19.75
CA GLU A 89 27.20 6.58 20.37
C GLU A 89 27.86 7.58 19.41
N LEU A 90 27.82 7.35 18.12
CA LEU A 90 28.56 8.13 17.12
C LEU A 90 27.69 9.14 16.37
N VAL A 91 26.39 8.90 16.22
CA VAL A 91 25.53 9.77 15.43
C VAL A 91 25.04 10.97 16.25
N SER A 92 25.13 12.16 15.67
CA SER A 92 24.51 13.36 16.20
C SER A 92 23.15 13.54 15.49
N GLY A 93 22.07 13.50 16.23
CA GLY A 93 20.74 13.59 15.66
C GLY A 93 19.65 13.27 16.68
N HIS A 94 18.40 13.46 16.32
CA HIS A 94 17.28 13.00 17.13
C HIS A 94 16.91 11.57 16.74
N ILE A 95 17.37 10.60 17.54
CA ILE A 95 17.14 9.18 17.27
C ILE A 95 15.78 8.77 17.83
N ILE A 96 14.99 8.10 16.98
CA ILE A 96 13.74 7.43 17.33
C ILE A 96 13.96 5.94 17.05
N ASP A 97 14.37 5.21 18.09
CA ASP A 97 14.51 3.76 18.02
C ASP A 97 13.15 3.11 18.11
N LEU A 98 12.65 2.63 16.96
CA LEU A 98 11.30 2.09 16.85
C LEU A 98 11.19 0.74 17.57
N PHE A 99 12.18 -0.13 17.47
CA PHE A 99 12.12 -1.45 18.11
C PHE A 99 12.22 -1.35 19.61
N ARG A 100 13.16 -0.59 20.13
CA ARG A 100 13.33 -0.45 21.58
C ARG A 100 12.09 0.14 22.25
N LYS A 101 11.39 1.08 21.58
CA LYS A 101 10.16 1.68 22.12
C LYS A 101 9.00 0.70 22.24
N PHE A 102 8.95 -0.32 21.40
CA PHE A 102 7.84 -1.27 21.37
C PHE A 102 8.21 -2.65 21.92
N VAL A 103 9.41 -3.17 21.59
CA VAL A 103 9.82 -4.52 22.00
C VAL A 103 10.05 -4.60 23.52
N GLY A 104 10.74 -3.63 24.12
CA GLY A 104 11.00 -3.65 25.55
C GLY A 104 9.76 -3.71 26.44
N PRO A 105 8.73 -2.86 26.24
CA PRO A 105 7.47 -2.97 26.95
C PRO A 105 6.76 -4.32 26.73
N LEU A 106 6.80 -4.87 25.51
CA LEU A 106 6.23 -6.19 25.20
C LEU A 106 6.96 -7.33 25.89
N GLU A 107 8.30 -7.29 25.95
CA GLU A 107 9.08 -8.27 26.72
C GLU A 107 8.66 -8.31 28.20
N THR A 108 8.41 -7.13 28.76
CA THR A 108 8.00 -6.99 30.15
C THR A 108 6.58 -7.57 30.36
N GLU A 109 5.63 -7.22 29.49
CA GLU A 109 4.24 -7.67 29.56
C GLU A 109 4.12 -9.19 29.32
N LEU A 110 4.85 -9.72 28.34
CA LEU A 110 4.81 -11.13 27.98
C LEU A 110 5.68 -12.03 28.90
N GLY A 111 6.55 -11.45 29.71
CA GLY A 111 7.53 -12.19 30.49
C GLY A 111 8.52 -13.00 29.65
N MET A 112 8.74 -12.58 28.39
CA MET A 112 9.59 -13.28 27.41
C MET A 112 10.66 -12.32 26.88
N LYS A 113 11.82 -12.87 26.49
CA LYS A 113 12.85 -12.11 25.78
C LYS A 113 12.68 -12.24 24.28
N SER A 114 12.85 -11.14 23.55
CA SER A 114 12.88 -11.14 22.09
C SER A 114 14.14 -11.86 21.59
N GLU A 115 14.03 -12.54 20.46
CA GLU A 115 15.15 -13.30 19.87
C GLU A 115 16.16 -12.41 19.14
N HIS A 116 15.94 -11.10 19.06
CA HIS A 116 16.76 -10.13 18.32
C HIS A 116 17.19 -10.62 16.93
N SER A 117 16.27 -11.23 16.17
CA SER A 117 16.57 -11.80 14.86
C SER A 117 16.08 -10.95 13.71
N ILE A 118 17.01 -10.65 12.77
CA ILE A 118 16.77 -9.85 11.57
C ILE A 118 15.87 -10.63 10.60
N GLY A 119 14.88 -9.95 10.00
CA GLY A 119 14.10 -10.51 8.89
C GLY A 119 13.07 -11.58 9.27
N GLN A 120 12.68 -11.70 10.53
CA GLN A 120 11.68 -12.67 11.00
C GLN A 120 10.33 -12.54 10.28
N THR A 121 9.92 -11.32 9.93
CA THR A 121 8.70 -11.06 9.15
C THR A 121 8.73 -11.67 7.74
N HIS A 122 9.91 -12.05 7.27
CA HIS A 122 10.13 -12.62 5.93
C HIS A 122 10.77 -14.02 5.98
N ARG A 123 10.93 -14.60 7.17
CA ARG A 123 11.37 -16.00 7.27
C ARG A 123 10.29 -16.90 6.66
N ILE A 124 10.71 -17.65 5.67
CA ILE A 124 9.96 -18.71 4.98
C ILE A 124 9.70 -19.86 5.98
N ARG A 125 8.94 -19.61 7.05
CA ARG A 125 8.42 -20.68 7.91
C ARG A 125 7.02 -21.11 7.50
N ASP A 126 6.45 -20.44 6.49
CA ASP A 126 5.11 -20.73 5.99
C ASP A 126 5.21 -20.92 4.46
N ASP A 127 5.79 -22.04 4.06
CA ASP A 127 5.92 -22.42 2.64
C ASP A 127 4.54 -22.41 1.96
N GLU A 128 3.50 -22.86 2.67
CA GLU A 128 2.12 -22.84 2.19
C GLU A 128 1.57 -21.42 2.02
N LYS A 129 1.91 -20.50 2.91
CA LYS A 129 1.45 -19.11 2.83
C LYS A 129 2.15 -18.35 1.70
N TYR A 130 3.42 -18.65 1.50
CA TYR A 130 4.17 -18.14 0.36
C TYR A 130 3.62 -18.69 -0.95
N GLN A 131 3.44 -20.01 -1.07
CA GLN A 131 2.89 -20.66 -2.26
C GLN A 131 1.47 -20.15 -2.58
N ARG A 132 0.61 -20.01 -1.57
CA ARG A 132 -0.72 -19.40 -1.74
C ARG A 132 -0.64 -17.97 -2.30
N ARG A 133 0.32 -17.18 -1.84
CA ARG A 133 0.52 -15.80 -2.32
C ARG A 133 0.97 -15.78 -3.78
N ILE A 134 1.93 -16.63 -4.15
CA ILE A 134 2.37 -16.76 -5.54
C ILE A 134 1.22 -17.21 -6.43
N ALA A 135 0.49 -18.25 -6.03
CA ALA A 135 -0.67 -18.73 -6.78
C ALA A 135 -1.77 -17.66 -6.93
N ALA A 136 -1.97 -16.81 -5.91
CA ALA A 136 -2.92 -15.71 -5.99
C ALA A 136 -2.46 -14.61 -6.95
N ILE A 137 -1.16 -14.29 -6.96
CA ILE A 137 -0.57 -13.33 -7.91
C ILE A 137 -0.70 -13.84 -9.35
N ASP A 138 -0.30 -15.08 -9.60
CA ASP A 138 -0.38 -15.70 -10.93
C ASP A 138 -1.82 -15.73 -11.43
N TYR A 139 -2.77 -16.14 -10.58
CA TYR A 139 -4.20 -16.12 -10.88
C TYR A 139 -4.68 -14.71 -11.26
N THR A 140 -4.34 -13.73 -10.44
CA THR A 140 -4.77 -12.34 -10.62
C THR A 140 -4.23 -11.72 -11.91
N LEU A 141 -2.97 -12.00 -12.25
CA LEU A 141 -2.37 -11.55 -13.51
C LEU A 141 -3.05 -12.18 -14.75
N GLN A 142 -3.45 -13.46 -14.66
CA GLN A 142 -4.15 -14.15 -15.74
C GLN A 142 -5.59 -13.67 -15.93
N HIS A 143 -6.21 -13.14 -14.87
CA HIS A 143 -7.61 -12.70 -14.86
C HIS A 143 -7.75 -11.17 -14.76
N ASP A 144 -6.74 -10.42 -15.21
CA ASP A 144 -6.81 -8.96 -15.30
C ASP A 144 -7.53 -8.53 -16.59
N ASP A 145 -8.32 -7.47 -16.49
CA ASP A 145 -9.06 -6.85 -17.61
C ASP A 145 -9.97 -7.82 -18.41
N GLY A 146 -10.50 -8.86 -17.76
CA GLY A 146 -11.43 -9.80 -18.42
C GLY A 146 -10.80 -10.66 -19.52
N GLN A 147 -9.47 -10.87 -19.48
CA GLN A 147 -8.75 -11.62 -20.52
C GLN A 147 -9.22 -13.07 -20.68
N THR A 148 -9.78 -13.65 -19.62
CA THR A 148 -10.32 -15.01 -19.65
C THR A 148 -11.49 -15.18 -18.68
N ASN A 149 -12.47 -15.98 -19.08
CA ASN A 149 -13.55 -16.44 -18.22
C ASN A 149 -13.28 -17.83 -17.61
N ARG A 150 -12.20 -18.49 -18.05
CA ARG A 150 -11.85 -19.84 -17.58
C ARG A 150 -11.31 -19.76 -16.15
N GLY A 151 -11.93 -20.51 -15.22
CA GLY A 151 -11.49 -20.55 -13.83
C GLY A 151 -11.92 -19.31 -12.99
N LEU A 152 -12.89 -18.51 -13.43
CA LEU A 152 -13.45 -17.41 -12.66
C LEU A 152 -14.05 -17.88 -11.33
N ASP A 153 -14.54 -19.10 -11.28
CA ASP A 153 -15.09 -19.73 -10.07
C ASP A 153 -14.03 -19.99 -8.99
N GLU A 154 -12.74 -20.01 -9.36
CA GLU A 154 -11.64 -20.09 -8.40
C GLU A 154 -11.32 -18.76 -7.71
N ALA A 155 -11.83 -17.63 -8.19
CA ALA A 155 -11.64 -16.34 -7.55
C ALA A 155 -12.19 -16.34 -6.12
N ASP A 156 -11.48 -15.71 -5.20
CA ASP A 156 -12.01 -15.35 -3.88
C ASP A 156 -12.89 -14.10 -4.00
N VAL A 157 -12.53 -13.18 -4.88
CA VAL A 157 -13.29 -11.98 -5.22
C VAL A 157 -13.12 -11.62 -6.70
N ILE A 158 -14.18 -11.08 -7.30
CA ILE A 158 -14.19 -10.55 -8.67
C ILE A 158 -14.53 -9.08 -8.61
N LEU A 159 -13.59 -8.22 -8.99
CA LEU A 159 -13.79 -6.78 -9.03
C LEU A 159 -14.44 -6.37 -10.34
N VAL A 160 -15.59 -5.69 -10.26
CA VAL A 160 -16.33 -5.18 -11.42
C VAL A 160 -16.38 -3.65 -11.39
N GLY A 161 -16.61 -3.03 -12.56
CA GLY A 161 -16.73 -1.58 -12.70
C GLY A 161 -16.08 -1.07 -13.98
N VAL A 162 -16.20 0.22 -14.24
CA VAL A 162 -15.68 0.84 -15.47
C VAL A 162 -14.14 0.76 -15.55
N SER A 163 -13.62 0.87 -16.77
CA SER A 163 -12.17 0.95 -16.98
C SER A 163 -11.59 2.17 -16.25
N ARG A 164 -10.47 1.97 -15.50
CA ARG A 164 -9.79 3.00 -14.70
C ARG A 164 -10.42 3.35 -13.34
N SER A 165 -11.33 2.54 -12.82
CA SER A 165 -11.87 2.70 -11.46
C SER A 165 -10.97 2.18 -10.34
N GLY A 166 -9.74 1.74 -10.63
CA GLY A 166 -8.80 1.25 -9.62
C GLY A 166 -8.79 -0.27 -9.43
N LYS A 167 -9.48 -1.05 -10.27
CA LYS A 167 -9.57 -2.52 -10.14
C LYS A 167 -8.22 -3.22 -10.16
N THR A 168 -7.44 -3.05 -11.22
CA THR A 168 -6.12 -3.70 -11.38
C THR A 168 -5.17 -3.45 -10.18
N PRO A 169 -4.91 -2.21 -9.73
CA PRO A 169 -4.03 -2.01 -8.57
C PRO A 169 -4.59 -2.63 -7.29
N THR A 170 -5.91 -2.59 -7.07
CA THR A 170 -6.55 -3.23 -5.92
C THR A 170 -6.44 -4.75 -5.99
N SER A 171 -6.66 -5.35 -7.17
CA SER A 171 -6.51 -6.79 -7.39
C SER A 171 -5.10 -7.26 -7.04
N LEU A 172 -4.09 -6.56 -7.56
CA LEU A 172 -2.69 -6.90 -7.29
C LEU A 172 -2.32 -6.71 -5.82
N PHE A 173 -2.80 -5.65 -5.17
CA PHE A 173 -2.55 -5.42 -3.75
C PHE A 173 -3.14 -6.54 -2.88
N LEU A 174 -4.40 -6.95 -3.13
CA LEU A 174 -5.05 -8.05 -2.43
C LEU A 174 -4.29 -9.37 -2.60
N ALA A 175 -3.84 -9.66 -3.82
CA ALA A 175 -3.06 -10.86 -4.11
C ALA A 175 -1.69 -10.86 -3.42
N MET A 176 -0.94 -9.77 -3.57
CA MET A 176 0.41 -9.63 -3.02
C MET A 176 0.43 -9.58 -1.50
N GLN A 177 -0.50 -8.84 -0.89
CA GLN A 177 -0.50 -8.60 0.55
C GLN A 177 -1.20 -9.70 1.33
N PHE A 178 -2.32 -10.19 0.80
CA PHE A 178 -3.20 -11.12 1.51
C PHE A 178 -3.29 -12.51 0.88
N GLY A 179 -2.70 -12.73 -0.31
CA GLY A 179 -2.76 -14.01 -1.04
C GLY A 179 -4.20 -14.37 -1.44
N ILE A 180 -5.00 -13.37 -1.85
CA ILE A 180 -6.37 -13.49 -2.31
C ILE A 180 -6.36 -13.59 -3.83
N LYS A 181 -7.01 -14.60 -4.40
CA LYS A 181 -7.22 -14.73 -5.84
C LYS A 181 -8.27 -13.73 -6.30
N VAL A 182 -7.87 -12.74 -7.08
CA VAL A 182 -8.76 -11.67 -7.54
C VAL A 182 -8.87 -11.70 -9.06
N ALA A 183 -10.08 -11.74 -9.59
CA ALA A 183 -10.32 -11.45 -10.99
C ALA A 183 -10.77 -9.98 -11.15
N ASN A 184 -10.30 -9.32 -12.20
CA ASN A 184 -10.71 -7.97 -12.59
C ASN A 184 -11.53 -8.07 -13.87
N TYR A 185 -12.82 -7.75 -13.77
CA TYR A 185 -13.75 -7.82 -14.89
C TYR A 185 -14.30 -6.42 -15.20
N PRO A 186 -13.84 -5.75 -16.28
CA PRO A 186 -14.36 -4.45 -16.66
C PRO A 186 -15.78 -4.58 -17.21
N LEU A 187 -16.69 -3.73 -16.72
CA LEU A 187 -18.01 -3.54 -17.32
C LEU A 187 -17.85 -2.64 -18.56
N ILE A 188 -18.46 -3.04 -19.65
CA ILE A 188 -18.36 -2.38 -20.96
C ILE A 188 -19.76 -1.89 -21.42
N PRO A 189 -19.83 -0.97 -22.39
CA PRO A 189 -21.11 -0.43 -22.87
C PRO A 189 -22.13 -1.51 -23.26
N GLU A 190 -21.69 -2.62 -23.85
CA GLU A 190 -22.53 -3.73 -24.25
C GLU A 190 -23.20 -4.43 -23.04
N ASP A 191 -22.58 -4.39 -21.87
CA ASP A 191 -23.19 -4.92 -20.63
C ASP A 191 -24.28 -3.98 -20.13
N PHE A 192 -24.07 -2.66 -20.26
CA PHE A 192 -25.06 -1.64 -19.92
C PHE A 192 -26.27 -1.70 -20.82
N ASP A 193 -26.05 -1.82 -22.14
CA ASP A 193 -27.13 -1.95 -23.14
C ASP A 193 -27.98 -3.21 -22.91
N ARG A 194 -27.35 -4.30 -22.50
CA ARG A 194 -28.01 -5.55 -22.13
C ARG A 194 -28.82 -5.44 -20.84
N GLY A 195 -28.37 -4.56 -19.94
CA GLY A 195 -29.01 -4.30 -18.67
C GLY A 195 -28.87 -5.43 -17.63
N THR A 196 -28.01 -6.42 -17.89
CA THR A 196 -27.75 -7.57 -17.02
C THR A 196 -26.27 -7.87 -16.98
N LEU A 197 -25.82 -8.55 -15.91
CA LEU A 197 -24.44 -9.02 -15.83
C LEU A 197 -24.07 -9.94 -17.00
N PRO A 198 -22.80 -9.96 -17.40
CA PRO A 198 -22.26 -11.01 -18.27
C PRO A 198 -22.59 -12.40 -17.74
N GLU A 199 -22.95 -13.33 -18.65
CA GLU A 199 -23.36 -14.69 -18.27
C GLU A 199 -22.33 -15.41 -17.37
N ALA A 200 -21.04 -15.19 -17.62
CA ALA A 200 -19.95 -15.76 -16.82
C ALA A 200 -19.97 -15.31 -15.35
N LEU A 201 -20.56 -14.16 -15.05
CA LEU A 201 -20.63 -13.59 -13.70
C LEU A 201 -21.90 -13.98 -12.93
N LEU A 202 -22.96 -14.38 -13.62
CA LEU A 202 -24.26 -14.69 -13.01
C LEU A 202 -24.17 -15.72 -11.85
N PRO A 203 -23.45 -16.85 -12.00
CA PRO A 203 -23.32 -17.83 -10.92
C PRO A 203 -22.39 -17.36 -9.79
N LEU A 204 -21.64 -16.28 -9.98
CA LEU A 204 -20.56 -15.82 -9.08
C LEU A 204 -20.93 -14.54 -8.31
N ARG A 205 -22.21 -14.16 -8.28
CA ARG A 205 -22.70 -12.91 -7.66
C ARG A 205 -22.19 -12.69 -6.24
N SER A 206 -22.09 -13.74 -5.43
CA SER A 206 -21.63 -13.65 -4.05
C SER A 206 -20.15 -13.25 -3.90
N LYS A 207 -19.37 -13.35 -5.00
CA LYS A 207 -17.95 -12.99 -5.05
C LYS A 207 -17.70 -11.63 -5.70
N LEU A 208 -18.77 -10.99 -6.25
CA LEU A 208 -18.63 -9.72 -6.93
C LEU A 208 -18.50 -8.58 -5.94
N PHE A 209 -17.61 -7.64 -6.27
CA PHE A 209 -17.49 -6.37 -5.58
C PHE A 209 -17.21 -5.26 -6.59
N GLY A 210 -17.99 -4.17 -6.53
CA GLY A 210 -17.91 -3.08 -7.47
C GLY A 210 -16.92 -1.99 -7.05
N LEU A 211 -16.22 -1.40 -8.02
CA LEU A 211 -15.46 -0.18 -7.83
C LEU A 211 -15.99 0.91 -8.78
N SER A 212 -16.45 2.01 -8.20
CA SER A 212 -16.80 3.25 -8.87
C SER A 212 -15.76 4.33 -8.61
N ILE A 213 -15.85 5.44 -9.36
CA ILE A 213 -14.97 6.61 -9.22
C ILE A 213 -15.75 7.85 -9.66
N ALA A 214 -15.44 9.04 -9.13
CA ALA A 214 -16.05 10.29 -9.60
C ALA A 214 -15.76 10.51 -11.09
N PRO A 215 -16.77 10.91 -11.89
CA PRO A 215 -16.61 11.10 -13.33
C PRO A 215 -15.50 12.09 -13.71
N GLU A 216 -15.35 13.17 -12.96
CA GLU A 216 -14.30 14.18 -13.14
C GLU A 216 -12.91 13.54 -13.00
N ARG A 217 -12.73 12.76 -11.93
CA ARG A 217 -11.45 12.07 -11.69
C ARG A 217 -11.18 11.00 -12.74
N LEU A 218 -12.21 10.29 -13.18
CA LEU A 218 -12.10 9.32 -14.27
C LEU A 218 -11.67 9.99 -15.57
N SER A 219 -12.28 11.14 -15.90
CA SER A 219 -11.92 11.93 -17.09
C SER A 219 -10.46 12.38 -17.05
N GLU A 220 -9.98 12.88 -15.92
CA GLU A 220 -8.56 13.24 -15.73
C GLU A 220 -7.63 12.06 -16.01
N ILE A 221 -7.84 10.92 -15.35
CA ILE A 221 -6.99 9.72 -15.49
C ILE A 221 -7.01 9.19 -16.93
N ARG A 222 -8.15 9.22 -17.59
CA ARG A 222 -8.27 8.79 -18.99
C ARG A 222 -7.60 9.75 -19.96
N ASN A 223 -7.65 11.07 -19.68
CA ASN A 223 -6.98 12.09 -20.49
C ASN A 223 -5.45 12.00 -20.40
N GLU A 224 -4.87 11.61 -19.26
CA GLU A 224 -3.43 11.34 -19.15
C GLU A 224 -2.95 10.25 -20.15
N ARG A 225 -3.81 9.26 -20.45
CA ARG A 225 -3.49 8.16 -21.38
C ARG A 225 -3.89 8.42 -22.83
N ARG A 226 -5.05 9.04 -23.06
CA ARG A 226 -5.61 9.31 -24.37
C ARG A 226 -6.18 10.72 -24.40
N PRO A 227 -5.34 11.75 -24.50
CA PRO A 227 -5.78 13.15 -24.48
C PRO A 227 -6.82 13.46 -25.56
N GLY A 228 -7.89 14.18 -25.19
CA GLY A 228 -8.92 14.66 -26.11
C GLY A 228 -9.78 13.58 -26.75
N SER A 229 -9.73 12.34 -26.30
CA SER A 229 -10.54 11.27 -26.86
C SER A 229 -11.99 11.30 -26.32
N ARG A 230 -12.94 10.78 -27.10
CA ARG A 230 -14.32 10.57 -26.61
C ARG A 230 -14.34 9.73 -25.33
N TYR A 231 -13.49 8.70 -25.25
CA TYR A 231 -13.32 7.84 -24.07
C TYR A 231 -12.99 8.61 -22.79
N ALA A 232 -12.22 9.70 -22.90
CA ALA A 232 -11.80 10.54 -21.77
C ALA A 232 -12.74 11.74 -21.54
N SER A 233 -13.73 11.98 -22.42
CA SER A 233 -14.63 13.13 -22.26
C SER A 233 -15.50 12.98 -21.01
N LEU A 234 -15.71 14.11 -20.31
CA LEU A 234 -16.49 14.12 -19.08
C LEU A 234 -17.91 13.58 -19.27
N PRO A 235 -18.68 13.96 -20.33
CA PRO A 235 -20.00 13.39 -20.55
C PRO A 235 -20.01 11.86 -20.71
N ASN A 236 -19.00 11.31 -21.40
CA ASN A 236 -18.88 9.86 -21.55
C ASN A 236 -18.54 9.18 -20.20
N CYS A 237 -17.67 9.79 -19.42
CA CYS A 237 -17.34 9.27 -18.07
C CYS A 237 -18.55 9.31 -17.14
N GLN A 238 -19.36 10.38 -17.18
CA GLN A 238 -20.60 10.50 -16.43
C GLN A 238 -21.60 9.41 -16.79
N GLN A 239 -21.79 9.18 -18.08
CA GLN A 239 -22.71 8.15 -18.56
C GLN A 239 -22.27 6.75 -18.16
N GLU A 240 -21.00 6.38 -18.41
CA GLU A 240 -20.49 5.05 -18.07
C GLU A 240 -20.53 4.77 -16.56
N ILE A 241 -20.22 5.77 -15.71
CA ILE A 241 -20.30 5.62 -14.25
C ILE A 241 -21.76 5.40 -13.82
N HIS A 242 -22.69 6.23 -14.33
CA HIS A 242 -24.11 6.10 -14.02
C HIS A 242 -24.62 4.71 -14.39
N ASP A 243 -24.35 4.25 -15.60
CA ASP A 243 -24.79 2.95 -16.10
C ASP A 243 -24.20 1.78 -15.30
N ALA A 244 -22.91 1.90 -14.90
CA ALA A 244 -22.24 0.89 -14.09
C ALA A 244 -22.82 0.83 -12.67
N GLU A 245 -23.05 1.97 -12.03
CA GLU A 245 -23.64 2.04 -10.69
C GLU A 245 -25.09 1.53 -10.69
N ASP A 246 -25.88 1.88 -11.69
CA ASP A 246 -27.23 1.37 -11.88
C ASP A 246 -27.26 -0.15 -12.10
N LEU A 247 -26.35 -0.69 -12.90
CA LEU A 247 -26.23 -2.12 -13.09
C LEU A 247 -25.85 -2.83 -11.79
N MET A 248 -24.84 -2.32 -11.07
CA MET A 248 -24.43 -2.87 -9.79
C MET A 248 -25.54 -2.82 -8.74
N HIS A 249 -26.30 -1.73 -8.69
CA HIS A 249 -27.44 -1.60 -7.79
C HIS A 249 -28.56 -2.61 -8.12
N ARG A 250 -28.96 -2.72 -9.39
CA ARG A 250 -29.98 -3.68 -9.84
C ARG A 250 -29.62 -5.13 -9.57
N GLU A 251 -28.35 -5.47 -9.72
CA GLU A 251 -27.83 -6.81 -9.50
C GLU A 251 -27.47 -7.10 -8.03
N GLY A 252 -27.67 -6.13 -7.13
CA GLY A 252 -27.39 -6.26 -5.69
C GLY A 252 -25.91 -6.42 -5.37
N ILE A 253 -25.03 -5.91 -6.23
CA ILE A 253 -23.59 -5.94 -6.03
C ILE A 253 -23.19 -4.82 -5.06
N ARG A 254 -22.47 -5.16 -4.00
CA ARG A 254 -21.86 -4.17 -3.12
C ARG A 254 -20.73 -3.45 -3.86
N TRP A 255 -20.64 -2.15 -3.71
CA TRP A 255 -19.62 -1.35 -4.36
C TRP A 255 -19.19 -0.17 -3.49
N LEU A 256 -18.02 0.39 -3.79
CA LEU A 256 -17.52 1.61 -3.16
C LEU A 256 -16.97 2.58 -4.21
N ASN A 257 -16.97 3.87 -3.85
CA ASN A 257 -16.31 4.90 -4.64
C ASN A 257 -14.83 5.02 -4.21
N SER A 258 -13.92 4.86 -5.17
CA SER A 258 -12.47 4.82 -4.97
C SER A 258 -11.79 6.20 -5.04
N THR A 259 -12.54 7.27 -5.34
CA THR A 259 -12.00 8.60 -5.68
C THR A 259 -11.00 9.15 -4.67
N THR A 260 -11.32 9.03 -3.38
CA THR A 260 -10.53 9.60 -2.27
C THR A 260 -9.92 8.54 -1.35
N LYS A 261 -10.03 7.28 -1.75
CA LYS A 261 -9.56 6.15 -0.93
C LYS A 261 -8.23 5.62 -1.43
N SER A 262 -7.36 5.28 -0.49
CA SER A 262 -6.14 4.53 -0.79
C SER A 262 -6.45 3.08 -1.18
N ILE A 263 -5.50 2.42 -1.85
CA ILE A 263 -5.62 1.01 -2.22
C ILE A 263 -5.79 0.12 -0.98
N GLU A 264 -5.12 0.48 0.11
CA GLU A 264 -5.19 -0.18 1.40
C GLU A 264 -6.60 -0.10 2.01
N GLU A 265 -7.21 1.10 2.00
CA GLU A 265 -8.58 1.32 2.49
C GLU A 265 -9.62 0.58 1.65
N ILE A 266 -9.48 0.61 0.32
CA ILE A 266 -10.34 -0.13 -0.61
C ILE A 266 -10.24 -1.63 -0.30
N SER A 267 -9.02 -2.15 -0.19
CA SER A 267 -8.77 -3.57 0.07
C SER A 267 -9.30 -4.02 1.43
N ALA A 268 -9.10 -3.22 2.48
CA ALA A 268 -9.63 -3.50 3.81
C ALA A 268 -11.16 -3.55 3.81
N THR A 269 -11.82 -2.62 3.09
CA THR A 269 -13.27 -2.61 2.93
C THR A 269 -13.76 -3.88 2.23
N ILE A 270 -13.15 -4.26 1.10
CA ILE A 270 -13.50 -5.48 0.35
C ILE A 270 -13.37 -6.72 1.24
N MET A 271 -12.25 -6.85 1.95
CA MET A 271 -12.01 -7.99 2.84
C MET A 271 -13.06 -8.09 3.95
N SER A 272 -13.38 -6.98 4.59
CA SER A 272 -14.37 -6.91 5.65
C SER A 272 -15.77 -7.25 5.15
N GLU A 273 -16.22 -6.65 4.05
CA GLU A 273 -17.57 -6.81 3.52
C GLU A 273 -17.83 -8.20 2.92
N LEU A 274 -16.82 -8.84 2.35
CA LEU A 274 -16.91 -10.20 1.82
C LEU A 274 -16.53 -11.27 2.85
N GLY A 275 -16.14 -10.86 4.08
CA GLY A 275 -15.78 -11.78 5.15
C GLY A 275 -14.53 -12.61 4.86
N LEU A 276 -13.61 -12.06 4.05
CA LEU A 276 -12.39 -12.76 3.63
C LEU A 276 -11.36 -12.87 4.76
N ASP A 277 -11.41 -11.97 5.75
CA ASP A 277 -10.54 -12.00 6.94
C ASP A 277 -10.74 -13.27 7.77
N LYS A 278 -12.00 -13.75 7.85
CA LYS A 278 -12.37 -14.92 8.66
C LYS A 278 -12.00 -16.26 8.04
N ARG A 279 -11.68 -16.31 6.76
CA ARG A 279 -11.31 -17.55 6.04
C ARG A 279 -9.85 -17.95 6.21
N LYS A 280 -9.05 -17.13 6.93
CA LYS A 280 -7.59 -17.29 7.03
C LYS A 280 -7.04 -17.39 8.47
N ALA A 281 -7.96 -17.48 9.46
CA ALA A 281 -7.62 -17.75 10.85
C ALA A 281 -7.49 -19.27 11.11
#